data_7bb8219ddb07fa0b5e9bd1600b7c059b
#
_entry.id   7bb8219ddb07fa0b5e9bd1600b7c059b
#
_cell.length_a   1.000
_cell.length_b   1.000
_cell.length_c   1.000
_cell.angle_alpha   90.00
_cell.angle_beta   90.00
_cell.angle_gamma   90.00
#
_symmetry.space_group_name_H-M   'P 1'
#
loop_
_entity.id
_entity.type
_entity.pdbx_description
1 polymer ?
#
loop_
_entity_poly.entity_id
_entity_poly.type
_entity_poly.pdbx_seq_one_letter_code
_entity_poly.pdbx_strand_id
1 'polypeptide(L)'
;MEKTRLDDTTNRRKFLGALGTGAAAMSIASIAPLQHLHASPVNKGNDDDPDAWFKQIKGKHRVVFDATRPHEIMPFVWPKVFLMTNEATGTPSKENSVVVVLRHSAIGYAFEDSLWAKYKLGELFKAHDPATANPATGDEGKFSVRNPFWKPAKGAFAVPGFGEVQIGINELQENGVMFCVCNAAMTVYSGILANMMSMKPEDVMKDFKAALLPGIQVVPSGVWALGRAQEHGCGYIFAG
;
A
#
# COMPACT_ATOMS: atom_id res chain seq x y z
N MET A 1 -5.06 -36.52 -39.90
CA MET A 1 -4.30 -35.90 -38.77
C MET A 1 -3.56 -34.70 -39.32
N GLU A 2 -4.15 -33.56 -39.22
CA GLU A 2 -3.64 -32.28 -39.76
C GLU A 2 -2.84 -31.58 -38.67
N LYS A 3 -1.55 -31.36 -38.92
CA LYS A 3 -0.66 -30.64 -38.00
C LYS A 3 -0.92 -29.14 -38.14
N THR A 4 -1.59 -28.55 -37.14
CA THR A 4 -1.74 -27.10 -37.02
C THR A 4 -0.37 -26.47 -36.76
N ARG A 5 0.18 -25.78 -37.75
CA ARG A 5 1.41 -24.97 -37.62
C ARG A 5 1.13 -23.75 -36.75
N LEU A 6 1.86 -23.60 -35.66
CA LEU A 6 1.94 -22.41 -34.83
C LEU A 6 2.90 -21.38 -35.46
N ASP A 7 2.50 -20.82 -36.60
CA ASP A 7 3.23 -19.75 -37.27
C ASP A 7 2.27 -18.60 -37.58
N ASP A 8 1.86 -17.86 -36.52
CA ASP A 8 1.08 -16.68 -36.72
C ASP A 8 1.80 -15.44 -36.13
N THR A 9 2.81 -14.96 -36.89
CA THR A 9 3.48 -13.68 -36.65
C THR A 9 2.53 -12.49 -36.75
N THR A 10 1.30 -12.71 -37.23
CA THR A 10 0.25 -11.73 -37.40
C THR A 10 -0.43 -11.38 -36.07
N ASN A 11 -0.41 -12.27 -35.09
CA ASN A 11 -1.05 -12.04 -33.79
C ASN A 11 -0.28 -11.10 -32.88
N ARG A 12 1.04 -11.05 -32.95
CA ARG A 12 1.84 -10.12 -32.13
C ARG A 12 1.63 -8.65 -32.53
N ARG A 13 1.55 -8.38 -33.83
CA ARG A 13 1.27 -7.00 -34.31
C ARG A 13 -0.17 -6.54 -33.99
N LYS A 14 -1.15 -7.44 -34.10
CA LYS A 14 -2.54 -7.16 -33.71
C LYS A 14 -2.68 -6.98 -32.20
N PHE A 15 -1.97 -7.78 -31.40
CA PHE A 15 -1.93 -7.65 -29.95
C PHE A 15 -1.29 -6.32 -29.51
N LEU A 16 -0.16 -5.94 -30.10
CA LEU A 16 0.48 -4.64 -29.83
C LEU A 16 -0.36 -3.46 -30.34
N GLY A 17 -1.07 -3.63 -31.48
CA GLY A 17 -2.03 -2.64 -31.97
C GLY A 17 -3.25 -2.51 -31.06
N ALA A 18 -3.76 -3.58 -30.50
CA ALA A 18 -4.87 -3.55 -29.53
C ALA A 18 -4.47 -2.95 -28.19
N LEU A 19 -3.23 -3.15 -27.74
CA LEU A 19 -2.66 -2.44 -26.58
C LEU A 19 -2.50 -0.95 -26.84
N GLY A 20 -2.12 -0.55 -28.08
CA GLY A 20 -2.03 0.86 -28.50
C GLY A 20 -3.38 1.57 -28.57
N THR A 21 -4.46 0.87 -28.89
CA THR A 21 -5.82 1.45 -28.99
C THR A 21 -6.62 1.34 -27.71
N GLY A 22 -6.35 0.36 -26.85
CA GLY A 22 -6.98 0.21 -25.54
C GLY A 22 -6.41 1.15 -24.46
N ALA A 23 -5.15 1.59 -24.61
CA ALA A 23 -4.53 2.57 -23.72
C ALA A 23 -4.91 4.04 -24.04
N ALA A 24 -5.60 4.29 -25.15
CA ALA A 24 -6.00 5.65 -25.56
C ALA A 24 -7.26 6.16 -24.87
N ALA A 25 -7.91 5.39 -24.01
CA ALA A 25 -9.08 5.85 -23.24
C ALA A 25 -8.75 6.33 -21.83
N MET A 26 -7.53 6.15 -21.34
CA MET A 26 -6.96 6.94 -20.25
C MET A 26 -6.02 7.96 -20.91
N SER A 27 -6.53 9.12 -21.23
CA SER A 27 -5.75 10.20 -21.81
C SER A 27 -4.55 10.50 -20.91
N ILE A 28 -3.37 10.08 -21.40
CA ILE A 28 -2.04 10.48 -20.91
C ILE A 28 -1.84 12.02 -21.05
N ALA A 29 -2.89 12.74 -21.37
CA ALA A 29 -2.88 14.20 -21.51
C ALA A 29 -2.76 14.96 -20.18
N SER A 30 -2.68 14.28 -19.04
CA SER A 30 -2.39 14.88 -17.72
C SER A 30 -1.10 14.38 -17.09
N ILE A 31 -0.20 13.74 -17.86
CA ILE A 31 1.19 13.52 -17.46
C ILE A 31 2.04 14.75 -17.86
N ALA A 32 1.56 15.90 -17.54
CA ALA A 32 2.40 17.08 -17.37
C ALA A 32 2.36 17.39 -15.86
N PRO A 33 3.46 17.45 -15.18
CA PRO A 33 4.80 17.02 -15.52
C PRO A 33 5.39 16.07 -14.47
N LEU A 34 5.79 14.88 -14.86
CA LEU A 34 6.78 14.11 -14.11
C LEU A 34 8.09 14.91 -13.86
N GLN A 35 8.23 16.08 -14.49
CA GLN A 35 9.34 17.02 -14.27
C GLN A 35 9.33 17.65 -12.87
N HIS A 36 8.23 17.56 -12.10
CA HIS A 36 8.14 17.97 -10.69
C HIS A 36 8.15 16.79 -9.72
N LEU A 37 8.47 15.59 -10.17
CA LEU A 37 9.03 14.54 -9.31
C LEU A 37 10.50 14.83 -8.92
N HIS A 38 10.94 16.07 -9.08
CA HIS A 38 11.99 16.55 -8.20
C HIS A 38 11.44 16.34 -6.80
N ALA A 39 12.07 15.43 -6.04
CA ALA A 39 11.81 15.27 -4.63
C ALA A 39 11.54 16.66 -4.08
N SER A 40 10.27 16.95 -3.68
CA SER A 40 10.02 18.19 -2.94
C SER A 40 11.13 18.26 -1.92
N PRO A 41 11.90 19.34 -1.82
CA PRO A 41 12.96 19.39 -0.85
C PRO A 41 12.31 19.04 0.48
N VAL A 42 12.61 17.84 0.98
CA VAL A 42 12.36 17.47 2.35
C VAL A 42 13.02 18.60 3.11
N ASN A 43 12.30 19.25 4.01
CA ASN A 43 12.79 20.41 4.78
C ASN A 43 14.25 20.17 5.19
N LYS A 44 15.14 21.11 4.82
CA LYS A 44 16.56 21.08 5.14
C LYS A 44 16.82 21.30 6.64
N GLY A 45 16.39 20.33 7.45
CA GLY A 45 16.96 20.09 8.76
C GLY A 45 17.93 18.93 8.62
N ASN A 46 18.92 18.78 9.46
CA ASN A 46 20.00 17.79 9.40
C ASN A 46 19.60 16.30 9.36
N ASP A 47 18.34 15.98 9.01
CA ASP A 47 17.75 14.63 8.87
C ASP A 47 17.44 14.27 7.40
N ASP A 48 18.08 14.88 6.42
CA ASP A 48 17.71 14.84 4.99
C ASP A 48 18.22 13.60 4.22
N ASP A 49 18.67 12.57 4.90
CA ASP A 49 18.99 11.30 4.24
C ASP A 49 17.70 10.46 4.10
N PRO A 50 17.11 10.34 2.89
CA PRO A 50 15.90 9.54 2.70
C PRO A 50 16.10 8.07 3.04
N ASP A 51 17.38 7.62 3.12
CA ASP A 51 17.75 6.27 3.56
C ASP A 51 17.82 6.14 5.09
N ALA A 52 17.82 7.24 5.84
CA ALA A 52 17.98 7.18 7.30
C ALA A 52 16.93 6.29 7.98
N TRP A 53 15.70 6.34 7.47
CA TRP A 53 14.61 5.51 7.99
C TRP A 53 14.88 4.00 7.79
N PHE A 54 15.46 3.59 6.66
CA PHE A 54 15.76 2.20 6.36
C PHE A 54 16.95 1.65 7.20
N LYS A 55 17.79 2.51 7.78
CA LYS A 55 18.86 2.11 8.70
C LYS A 55 18.33 1.45 9.98
N GLN A 56 17.02 1.53 10.25
CA GLN A 56 16.36 0.83 11.35
C GLN A 56 16.17 -0.66 11.05
N ILE A 57 16.31 -1.10 9.80
CA ILE A 57 16.20 -2.50 9.37
C ILE A 57 17.47 -3.25 9.82
N LYS A 58 17.43 -3.87 11.01
CA LYS A 58 18.58 -4.54 11.65
C LYS A 58 18.30 -5.97 12.09
N GLY A 59 17.05 -6.43 11.97
CA GLY A 59 16.62 -7.73 12.45
C GLY A 59 17.36 -8.92 11.79
N LYS A 60 17.34 -10.06 12.45
CA LYS A 60 17.89 -11.32 11.94
C LYS A 60 17.13 -11.80 10.69
N HIS A 61 15.80 -11.76 10.75
CA HIS A 61 14.94 -12.04 9.62
C HIS A 61 14.29 -10.72 9.17
N ARG A 62 14.39 -10.42 7.88
CA ARG A 62 14.00 -9.13 7.31
C ARG A 62 13.08 -9.36 6.12
N VAL A 63 11.96 -8.66 6.09
CA VAL A 63 10.99 -8.78 5.01
C VAL A 63 10.36 -7.44 4.68
N VAL A 64 10.08 -7.18 3.41
CA VAL A 64 9.26 -6.08 2.95
C VAL A 64 8.00 -6.62 2.29
N PHE A 65 6.86 -6.17 2.76
CA PHE A 65 5.55 -6.45 2.19
C PHE A 65 5.13 -5.32 1.26
N ASP A 66 4.79 -5.68 0.03
CA ASP A 66 4.36 -4.76 -1.01
C ASP A 66 2.84 -4.72 -1.08
N ALA A 67 2.24 -3.73 -0.44
CA ALA A 67 0.80 -3.48 -0.46
C ALA A 67 0.47 -2.47 -1.57
N THR A 68 -0.12 -2.96 -2.67
CA THR A 68 -0.44 -2.13 -3.84
C THR A 68 -1.89 -1.66 -3.86
N ARG A 69 -2.77 -2.41 -3.23
CA ARG A 69 -4.22 -2.16 -3.20
C ARG A 69 -4.84 -2.74 -1.93
N PRO A 70 -6.04 -2.31 -1.58
CA PRO A 70 -6.86 -3.04 -0.63
C PRO A 70 -7.05 -4.48 -1.10
N HIS A 71 -6.68 -5.43 -0.25
CA HIS A 71 -6.82 -6.85 -0.51
C HIS A 71 -7.19 -7.55 0.80
N GLU A 72 -8.46 -7.48 1.16
CA GLU A 72 -8.98 -8.02 2.41
C GLU A 72 -8.12 -7.59 3.61
N ILE A 73 -7.66 -8.56 4.42
CA ILE A 73 -6.76 -8.33 5.56
C ILE A 73 -5.27 -8.59 5.23
N MET A 74 -4.96 -9.02 3.98
CA MET A 74 -3.66 -9.58 3.62
C MET A 74 -2.48 -8.61 3.84
N PRO A 75 -2.59 -7.30 3.55
CA PRO A 75 -1.49 -6.37 3.80
C PRO A 75 -1.05 -6.29 5.27
N PHE A 76 -1.91 -6.70 6.21
CA PHE A 76 -1.69 -6.59 7.65
C PHE A 76 -1.55 -7.96 8.33
N VAL A 77 -2.26 -8.98 7.85
CA VAL A 77 -2.15 -10.32 8.42
C VAL A 77 -0.82 -11.00 8.07
N TRP A 78 -0.28 -10.81 6.86
CA TRP A 78 1.01 -11.40 6.52
C TRP A 78 2.17 -10.90 7.37
N PRO A 79 2.33 -9.59 7.67
CA PRO A 79 3.25 -9.10 8.67
C PRO A 79 3.10 -9.81 10.02
N LYS A 80 1.88 -9.97 10.50
CA LYS A 80 1.59 -10.65 11.77
C LYS A 80 2.01 -12.12 11.73
N VAL A 81 1.63 -12.84 10.67
CA VAL A 81 1.99 -14.26 10.48
C VAL A 81 3.51 -14.42 10.44
N PHE A 82 4.23 -13.53 9.74
CA PHE A 82 5.68 -13.56 9.71
C PHE A 82 6.29 -13.45 11.11
N LEU A 83 5.84 -12.49 11.92
CA LEU A 83 6.33 -12.31 13.30
C LEU A 83 6.02 -13.53 14.17
N MET A 84 4.78 -14.01 14.17
CA MET A 84 4.34 -15.16 14.94
C MET A 84 5.10 -16.44 14.57
N THR A 85 5.34 -16.68 13.28
CA THR A 85 6.03 -17.87 12.81
C THR A 85 7.52 -17.83 13.20
N ASN A 86 8.17 -16.67 13.09
CA ASN A 86 9.55 -16.53 13.56
C ASN A 86 9.67 -16.71 15.07
N GLU A 87 8.72 -16.20 15.85
CA GLU A 87 8.68 -16.40 17.30
C GLU A 87 8.50 -17.88 17.66
N ALA A 88 7.57 -18.56 16.99
CA ALA A 88 7.35 -20.00 17.17
C ALA A 88 8.57 -20.86 16.78
N THR A 89 9.43 -20.36 15.90
CA THR A 89 10.68 -21.02 15.46
C THR A 89 11.94 -20.51 16.19
N GLY A 90 11.74 -19.76 17.28
CA GLY A 90 12.81 -19.38 18.22
C GLY A 90 13.48 -18.03 17.93
N THR A 91 12.91 -17.18 17.09
CA THR A 91 13.40 -15.81 16.88
C THR A 91 12.38 -14.80 17.42
N PRO A 92 12.67 -14.12 18.56
CA PRO A 92 11.74 -13.15 19.15
C PRO A 92 11.31 -12.06 18.17
N SER A 93 10.06 -11.58 18.28
CA SER A 93 9.50 -10.57 17.36
C SER A 93 10.41 -9.35 17.18
N LYS A 94 11.03 -8.85 18.25
CA LYS A 94 11.95 -7.70 18.25
C LYS A 94 13.28 -7.93 17.50
N GLU A 95 13.62 -9.19 17.20
CA GLU A 95 14.80 -9.55 16.42
C GLU A 95 14.51 -9.67 14.93
N ASN A 96 13.28 -9.38 14.52
CA ASN A 96 12.86 -9.33 13.12
C ASN A 96 12.74 -7.87 12.66
N SER A 97 12.85 -7.64 11.35
CA SER A 97 12.51 -6.36 10.73
C SER A 97 11.46 -6.58 9.66
N VAL A 98 10.33 -5.93 9.83
CA VAL A 98 9.19 -6.01 8.92
C VAL A 98 8.86 -4.62 8.41
N VAL A 99 8.83 -4.46 7.10
CA VAL A 99 8.46 -3.21 6.43
C VAL A 99 7.20 -3.44 5.62
N VAL A 100 6.22 -2.54 5.71
CA VAL A 100 5.03 -2.53 4.86
C VAL A 100 5.04 -1.26 4.01
N VAL A 101 5.04 -1.43 2.71
CA VAL A 101 5.02 -0.32 1.75
C VAL A 101 3.61 -0.13 1.22
N LEU A 102 2.94 0.93 1.68
CA LEU A 102 1.62 1.31 1.21
C LEU A 102 1.78 2.17 -0.06
N ARG A 103 1.43 1.61 -1.22
CA ARG A 103 1.56 2.31 -2.50
C ARG A 103 0.32 2.14 -3.37
N HIS A 104 0.23 2.86 -4.49
CA HIS A 104 -0.94 2.88 -5.36
C HIS A 104 -2.22 3.10 -4.54
N SER A 105 -3.26 2.26 -4.65
CA SER A 105 -4.52 2.42 -3.93
C SER A 105 -4.47 1.98 -2.45
N ALA A 106 -3.43 1.26 -2.03
CA ALA A 106 -3.23 0.96 -0.59
C ALA A 106 -2.79 2.17 0.24
N ILE A 107 -2.44 3.32 -0.38
CA ILE A 107 -2.11 4.54 0.38
C ILE A 107 -3.24 4.98 1.30
N GLY A 108 -4.50 4.63 1.01
CA GLY A 108 -5.64 4.93 1.87
C GLY A 108 -5.43 4.53 3.32
N TYR A 109 -4.78 3.40 3.54
CA TYR A 109 -4.50 2.88 4.88
C TYR A 109 -3.49 3.73 5.70
N ALA A 110 -2.78 4.64 5.05
CA ALA A 110 -1.87 5.55 5.75
C ALA A 110 -2.58 6.72 6.45
N PHE A 111 -3.90 6.87 6.30
CA PHE A 111 -4.62 8.06 6.71
C PHE A 111 -5.69 7.78 7.77
N GLU A 112 -5.96 8.81 8.57
CA GLU A 112 -6.98 8.83 9.60
C GLU A 112 -8.41 8.75 9.04
N ASP A 113 -9.37 8.36 9.88
CA ASP A 113 -10.79 8.20 9.57
C ASP A 113 -11.43 9.46 8.96
N SER A 114 -11.00 10.65 9.42
CA SER A 114 -11.48 11.92 8.89
C SER A 114 -11.26 12.07 7.38
N LEU A 115 -10.13 11.58 6.89
CA LEU A 115 -9.82 11.61 5.45
C LEU A 115 -10.65 10.59 4.67
N TRP A 116 -10.86 9.40 5.25
CA TRP A 116 -11.72 8.37 4.67
C TRP A 116 -13.15 8.87 4.47
N ALA A 117 -13.69 9.53 5.48
CA ALA A 117 -15.03 10.13 5.42
C ALA A 117 -15.09 11.27 4.40
N LYS A 118 -14.10 12.19 4.43
CA LYS A 118 -14.07 13.38 3.56
C LYS A 118 -14.02 13.04 2.09
N TYR A 119 -13.16 12.10 1.72
CA TYR A 119 -12.87 11.75 0.32
C TYR A 119 -13.48 10.42 -0.13
N LYS A 120 -14.30 9.78 0.72
CA LYS A 120 -14.90 8.45 0.47
C LYS A 120 -13.86 7.45 -0.01
N LEU A 121 -12.74 7.35 0.72
CA LEU A 121 -11.60 6.53 0.29
C LEU A 121 -11.95 5.05 0.14
N GLY A 122 -12.92 4.52 0.88
CA GLY A 122 -13.40 3.15 0.71
C GLY A 122 -13.97 2.92 -0.69
N GLU A 123 -14.81 3.84 -1.19
CA GLU A 123 -15.36 3.76 -2.54
C GLU A 123 -14.27 3.98 -3.61
N LEU A 124 -13.42 5.01 -3.41
CA LEU A 124 -12.35 5.36 -4.35
C LEU A 124 -11.36 4.22 -4.57
N PHE A 125 -10.93 3.59 -3.49
CA PHE A 125 -9.93 2.52 -3.52
C PHE A 125 -10.52 1.11 -3.56
N LYS A 126 -11.86 0.99 -3.55
CA LYS A 126 -12.58 -0.29 -3.42
C LYS A 126 -12.11 -1.06 -2.16
N ALA A 127 -11.97 -0.34 -1.07
CA ALA A 127 -11.58 -0.89 0.22
C ALA A 127 -12.83 -1.26 1.02
N HIS A 128 -13.09 -2.56 1.13
CA HIS A 128 -14.21 -3.07 1.92
C HIS A 128 -13.86 -3.12 3.41
N ASP A 129 -14.88 -3.02 4.26
CA ASP A 129 -14.72 -3.21 5.70
C ASP A 129 -14.76 -4.71 6.00
N PRO A 130 -13.65 -5.32 6.43
CA PRO A 130 -13.58 -6.76 6.69
C PRO A 130 -14.61 -7.23 7.74
N ALA A 131 -15.03 -6.35 8.65
CA ALA A 131 -16.05 -6.67 9.65
C ALA A 131 -17.44 -6.87 9.05
N THR A 132 -17.69 -6.44 7.82
CA THR A 132 -18.96 -6.60 7.11
C THR A 132 -18.93 -7.68 6.03
N ALA A 133 -17.76 -8.25 5.78
CA ALA A 133 -17.55 -9.32 4.82
C ALA A 133 -18.10 -10.66 5.32
N ASN A 134 -18.50 -11.52 4.38
CA ASN A 134 -18.83 -12.91 4.67
C ASN A 134 -18.02 -13.85 3.78
N PRO A 135 -16.84 -14.31 4.24
CA PRO A 135 -15.97 -15.16 3.45
C PRO A 135 -16.63 -16.49 3.02
N ALA A 136 -17.61 -16.98 3.78
CA ALA A 136 -18.30 -18.23 3.45
C ALA A 136 -19.17 -18.13 2.19
N THR A 137 -19.61 -16.92 1.83
CA THR A 137 -20.43 -16.65 0.63
C THR A 137 -19.65 -15.92 -0.46
N GLY A 138 -18.41 -15.52 -0.20
CA GLY A 138 -17.63 -14.67 -1.11
C GLY A 138 -18.10 -13.22 -1.13
N ASP A 139 -18.91 -12.79 -0.14
CA ASP A 139 -19.32 -11.39 0.01
C ASP A 139 -18.16 -10.58 0.60
N GLU A 140 -17.64 -9.63 -0.17
CA GLU A 140 -16.53 -8.75 0.25
C GLU A 140 -16.98 -7.69 1.28
N GLY A 141 -18.28 -7.55 1.54
CA GLY A 141 -18.83 -6.56 2.45
C GLY A 141 -19.01 -5.17 1.85
N LYS A 142 -19.25 -4.19 2.72
CA LYS A 142 -19.49 -2.79 2.32
C LYS A 142 -18.16 -2.03 2.19
N PHE A 143 -18.14 -1.02 1.34
CA PHE A 143 -17.02 -0.08 1.31
C PHE A 143 -16.85 0.60 2.67
N SER A 144 -15.60 0.62 3.14
CA SER A 144 -15.31 1.17 4.45
C SER A 144 -15.47 2.70 4.46
N VAL A 145 -16.13 3.21 5.49
CA VAL A 145 -16.29 4.67 5.71
C VAL A 145 -15.17 5.24 6.60
N ARG A 146 -14.32 4.38 7.15
CA ARG A 146 -13.18 4.69 8.02
C ARG A 146 -12.01 3.78 7.67
N ASN A 147 -10.83 4.06 8.22
CA ASN A 147 -9.70 3.15 8.12
C ASN A 147 -9.96 1.90 9.00
N PRO A 148 -10.26 0.73 8.42
CA PRO A 148 -10.64 -0.44 9.23
C PRO A 148 -9.46 -1.00 10.04
N PHE A 149 -8.21 -0.62 9.68
CA PHE A 149 -6.99 -1.09 10.34
C PHE A 149 -6.34 -0.06 11.26
N TRP A 150 -6.95 1.12 11.45
CA TRP A 150 -6.47 2.09 12.43
C TRP A 150 -7.26 2.01 13.73
N LYS A 151 -6.58 1.56 14.80
CA LYS A 151 -7.19 1.36 16.13
C LYS A 151 -8.50 0.56 16.06
N PRO A 152 -8.49 -0.64 15.48
CA PRO A 152 -9.68 -1.47 15.39
C PRO A 152 -10.19 -1.80 16.79
N ALA A 153 -11.48 -2.10 16.89
CA ALA A 153 -12.03 -2.63 18.14
C ALA A 153 -11.39 -3.98 18.49
N LYS A 154 -11.28 -4.27 19.78
CA LYS A 154 -10.79 -5.58 20.22
C LYS A 154 -11.66 -6.69 19.61
N GLY A 155 -11.03 -7.73 19.07
CA GLY A 155 -11.73 -8.83 18.41
C GLY A 155 -12.27 -8.49 17.02
N ALA A 156 -11.91 -7.35 16.43
CA ALA A 156 -12.37 -6.95 15.09
C ALA A 156 -11.94 -7.93 13.99
N PHE A 157 -10.84 -8.64 14.19
CA PHE A 157 -10.30 -9.58 13.21
C PHE A 157 -10.12 -10.96 13.83
N ALA A 158 -10.66 -11.98 13.14
CA ALA A 158 -10.47 -13.37 13.48
C ALA A 158 -10.14 -14.18 12.23
N VAL A 159 -9.15 -15.07 12.33
CA VAL A 159 -8.74 -15.95 11.24
C VAL A 159 -9.13 -17.38 11.60
N PRO A 160 -9.85 -18.11 10.74
CA PRO A 160 -10.22 -19.50 10.99
C PRO A 160 -8.99 -20.35 11.34
N GLY A 161 -9.04 -21.08 12.44
CA GLY A 161 -7.93 -21.90 12.94
C GLY A 161 -6.89 -21.15 13.80
N PHE A 162 -6.82 -19.82 13.74
CA PHE A 162 -5.92 -18.99 14.55
C PHE A 162 -6.65 -18.20 15.65
N GLY A 163 -7.96 -18.01 15.51
CA GLY A 163 -8.73 -17.18 16.42
C GLY A 163 -8.56 -15.68 16.18
N GLU A 164 -8.67 -14.89 17.26
CA GLU A 164 -8.49 -13.43 17.22
C GLU A 164 -7.05 -13.05 16.87
N VAL A 165 -6.89 -12.14 15.92
CA VAL A 165 -5.58 -11.63 15.49
C VAL A 165 -5.53 -10.11 15.62
N GLN A 166 -4.41 -9.62 16.15
CA GLN A 166 -4.11 -8.18 16.29
C GLN A 166 -3.33 -7.73 15.07
N ILE A 167 -4.05 -7.13 14.11
CA ILE A 167 -3.50 -6.69 12.83
C ILE A 167 -3.79 -5.22 12.53
N GLY A 168 -4.22 -4.46 13.54
CA GLY A 168 -4.29 -3.00 13.43
C GLY A 168 -2.91 -2.40 13.17
N ILE A 169 -2.87 -1.31 12.42
CA ILE A 169 -1.60 -0.62 12.10
C ILE A 169 -0.88 -0.22 13.39
N ASN A 170 -1.59 0.34 14.37
CA ASN A 170 -1.04 0.67 15.68
C ASN A 170 -0.50 -0.57 16.42
N GLU A 171 -1.24 -1.70 16.37
CA GLU A 171 -0.84 -2.94 17.02
C GLU A 171 0.41 -3.56 16.36
N LEU A 172 0.49 -3.49 15.02
CA LEU A 172 1.65 -3.93 14.28
C LEU A 172 2.87 -3.02 14.54
N GLN A 173 2.67 -1.70 14.62
CA GLN A 173 3.73 -0.75 14.99
C GLN A 173 4.29 -1.03 16.39
N GLU A 174 3.43 -1.34 17.37
CA GLU A 174 3.84 -1.74 18.73
C GLU A 174 4.68 -3.03 18.72
N ASN A 175 4.47 -3.90 17.73
CA ASN A 175 5.29 -5.10 17.49
C ASN A 175 6.52 -4.85 16.58
N GLY A 176 6.84 -3.59 16.29
CA GLY A 176 8.04 -3.20 15.53
C GLY A 176 7.88 -3.23 14.01
N VAL A 177 6.68 -3.36 13.48
CA VAL A 177 6.43 -3.26 12.04
C VAL A 177 6.56 -1.80 11.61
N MET A 178 7.39 -1.56 10.61
CA MET A 178 7.65 -0.25 10.02
C MET A 178 6.71 -0.04 8.82
N PHE A 179 6.05 1.11 8.78
CA PHE A 179 5.15 1.46 7.67
C PHE A 179 5.67 2.66 6.91
N CYS A 180 5.59 2.62 5.58
CA CYS A 180 5.81 3.80 4.76
C CYS A 180 4.74 3.95 3.68
N VAL A 181 4.55 5.19 3.21
CA VAL A 181 3.55 5.55 2.20
C VAL A 181 4.18 6.26 1.02
N CYS A 182 3.72 5.92 -0.18
CA CYS A 182 4.21 6.39 -1.46
C CYS A 182 3.76 7.84 -1.75
N ASN A 183 4.66 8.83 -1.70
CA ASN A 183 4.36 10.22 -2.05
C ASN A 183 3.95 10.38 -3.53
N ALA A 184 4.55 9.61 -4.45
CA ALA A 184 4.16 9.64 -5.85
C ALA A 184 2.68 9.24 -6.04
N ALA A 185 2.20 8.22 -5.31
CA ALA A 185 0.79 7.84 -5.33
C ALA A 185 -0.10 8.92 -4.67
N MET A 186 0.33 9.51 -3.55
CA MET A 186 -0.37 10.65 -2.94
C MET A 186 -0.53 11.79 -3.95
N THR A 187 0.51 12.12 -4.73
CA THR A 187 0.45 13.16 -5.77
C THR A 187 -0.55 12.82 -6.86
N VAL A 188 -0.56 11.58 -7.35
CA VAL A 188 -1.52 11.15 -8.38
C VAL A 188 -2.96 11.25 -7.85
N TYR A 189 -3.22 10.69 -6.67
CA TYR A 189 -4.57 10.68 -6.11
C TYR A 189 -5.04 12.05 -5.62
N SER A 190 -4.13 12.95 -5.21
CA SER A 190 -4.51 14.34 -4.93
C SER A 190 -5.04 15.04 -6.20
N GLY A 191 -4.44 14.79 -7.35
CA GLY A 191 -4.95 15.30 -8.63
C GLY A 191 -6.30 14.70 -9.03
N ILE A 192 -6.47 13.39 -8.87
CA ILE A 192 -7.75 12.70 -9.16
C ILE A 192 -8.87 13.25 -8.27
N LEU A 193 -8.66 13.31 -6.96
CA LEU A 193 -9.65 13.82 -6.00
C LEU A 193 -9.96 15.30 -6.21
N ALA A 194 -8.95 16.12 -6.52
CA ALA A 194 -9.13 17.52 -6.84
C ALA A 194 -10.07 17.71 -8.04
N ASN A 195 -9.89 16.93 -9.09
CA ASN A 195 -10.80 16.94 -10.25
C ASN A 195 -12.22 16.49 -9.87
N MET A 196 -12.36 15.41 -9.09
CA MET A 196 -13.68 14.89 -8.68
C MET A 196 -14.46 15.87 -7.80
N MET A 197 -13.77 16.65 -6.98
CA MET A 197 -14.38 17.53 -5.97
C MET A 197 -14.27 19.03 -6.31
N SER A 198 -13.77 19.38 -7.49
CA SER A 198 -13.54 20.79 -7.90
C SER A 198 -12.65 21.53 -6.91
N MET A 199 -11.62 20.89 -6.40
CA MET A 199 -10.61 21.43 -5.47
C MET A 199 -9.27 21.65 -6.20
N LYS A 200 -8.31 22.25 -5.51
CA LYS A 200 -6.92 22.31 -5.98
C LYS A 200 -6.14 21.09 -5.49
N PRO A 201 -5.26 20.48 -6.33
CA PRO A 201 -4.45 19.34 -5.90
C PRO A 201 -3.60 19.60 -4.65
N GLU A 202 -3.12 20.85 -4.49
CA GLU A 202 -2.32 21.27 -3.34
C GLU A 202 -3.12 21.22 -2.03
N ASP A 203 -4.41 21.56 -2.07
CA ASP A 203 -5.28 21.50 -0.90
C ASP A 203 -5.54 20.05 -0.49
N VAL A 204 -5.79 19.17 -1.46
CA VAL A 204 -5.94 17.72 -1.19
C VAL A 204 -4.65 17.13 -0.65
N MET A 205 -3.50 17.49 -1.21
CA MET A 205 -2.19 17.05 -0.71
C MET A 205 -1.92 17.56 0.71
N LYS A 206 -2.34 18.78 1.04
CA LYS A 206 -2.26 19.31 2.41
C LYS A 206 -3.10 18.49 3.37
N ASP A 207 -4.32 18.11 2.98
CA ASP A 207 -5.17 17.25 3.79
C ASP A 207 -4.55 15.86 3.98
N PHE A 208 -3.96 15.25 2.94
CA PHE A 208 -3.25 13.98 3.05
C PHE A 208 -2.14 14.03 4.09
N LYS A 209 -1.31 15.09 4.02
CA LYS A 209 -0.21 15.28 4.99
C LYS A 209 -0.71 15.52 6.42
N ALA A 210 -1.82 16.24 6.57
CA ALA A 210 -2.39 16.53 7.88
C ALA A 210 -3.05 15.32 8.54
N ALA A 211 -3.59 14.40 7.74
CA ALA A 211 -4.28 13.19 8.20
C ALA A 211 -3.39 11.94 8.19
N LEU A 212 -2.08 12.09 8.04
CA LEU A 212 -1.15 10.96 8.06
C LEU A 212 -1.12 10.33 9.44
N LEU A 213 -1.25 9.00 9.49
CA LEU A 213 -1.18 8.24 10.74
C LEU A 213 0.21 8.38 11.41
N PRO A 214 0.26 8.45 12.74
CA PRO A 214 1.53 8.50 13.46
C PRO A 214 2.45 7.32 13.10
N GLY A 215 3.75 7.58 12.97
CA GLY A 215 4.77 6.57 12.71
C GLY A 215 4.82 6.04 11.27
N ILE A 216 4.00 6.55 10.37
CA ILE A 216 4.10 6.21 8.94
C ILE A 216 5.07 7.18 8.24
N GLN A 217 6.12 6.62 7.64
CA GLN A 217 7.12 7.39 6.90
C GLN A 217 6.62 7.72 5.49
N VAL A 218 6.64 8.98 5.10
CA VAL A 218 6.46 9.36 3.69
C VAL A 218 7.76 9.10 2.93
N VAL A 219 7.68 8.31 1.86
CA VAL A 219 8.83 8.00 0.99
C VAL A 219 8.60 8.56 -0.43
N PRO A 220 9.66 8.88 -1.19
CA PRO A 220 9.53 9.45 -2.53
C PRO A 220 8.60 8.66 -3.45
N SER A 221 8.78 7.34 -3.51
CA SER A 221 7.84 6.41 -4.15
C SER A 221 7.90 5.04 -3.49
N GLY A 222 6.80 4.27 -3.59
CA GLY A 222 6.76 2.92 -3.02
C GLY A 222 7.73 1.97 -3.72
N VAL A 223 7.90 2.08 -5.04
CA VAL A 223 8.86 1.23 -5.77
C VAL A 223 10.30 1.52 -5.37
N TRP A 224 10.64 2.79 -5.11
CA TRP A 224 11.94 3.15 -4.55
C TRP A 224 12.13 2.55 -3.15
N ALA A 225 11.11 2.65 -2.30
CA ALA A 225 11.16 2.11 -0.94
C ALA A 225 11.36 0.58 -0.91
N LEU A 226 10.72 -0.14 -1.84
CA LEU A 226 10.93 -1.58 -2.00
C LEU A 226 12.39 -1.91 -2.34
N GLY A 227 12.99 -1.15 -3.27
CA GLY A 227 14.41 -1.28 -3.61
C GLY A 227 15.30 -1.04 -2.39
N ARG A 228 15.07 0.04 -1.64
CA ARG A 228 15.84 0.36 -0.42
C ARG A 228 15.71 -0.71 0.66
N ALA A 229 14.50 -1.19 0.92
CA ALA A 229 14.30 -2.27 1.88
C ALA A 229 15.09 -3.54 1.49
N GLN A 230 15.10 -3.88 0.19
CA GLN A 230 15.88 -5.04 -0.30
C GLN A 230 17.38 -4.81 -0.22
N GLU A 231 17.89 -3.61 -0.48
CA GLU A 231 19.29 -3.24 -0.28
C GLU A 231 19.70 -3.36 1.21
N HIS A 232 18.77 -3.16 2.13
CA HIS A 232 18.94 -3.41 3.57
C HIS A 232 18.69 -4.88 3.97
N GLY A 233 18.63 -5.79 2.99
CA GLY A 233 18.55 -7.24 3.19
C GLY A 233 17.15 -7.80 3.43
N CYS A 234 16.08 -7.06 3.12
CA CYS A 234 14.73 -7.60 3.17
C CYS A 234 14.44 -8.57 2.03
N GLY A 235 13.88 -9.71 2.34
CA GLY A 235 13.13 -10.51 1.38
C GLY A 235 11.86 -9.79 0.94
N TYR A 236 11.40 -10.00 -0.29
CA TYR A 236 10.20 -9.36 -0.84
C TYR A 236 9.00 -10.31 -0.80
N ILE A 237 7.85 -9.80 -0.32
CA ILE A 237 6.57 -10.52 -0.38
C ILE A 237 5.50 -9.56 -0.91
N PHE A 238 4.78 -9.99 -1.95
CA PHE A 238 3.62 -9.26 -2.46
C PHE A 238 2.41 -9.51 -1.56
N ALA A 239 1.72 -8.46 -1.15
CA ALA A 239 0.61 -8.52 -0.21
C ALA A 239 -0.74 -8.05 -0.78
N GLY A 240 -0.81 -7.82 -2.11
CA GLY A 240 -2.05 -7.44 -2.76
C GLY A 240 -1.98 -6.26 -3.69
#